data_2826bb42b67c8d3ca6d3251d208c29fd
#
_entry.id   2826bb42b67c8d3ca6d3251d208c29fd
#
_cell.length_a   1.000
_cell.length_b   1.000
_cell.length_c   1.000
_cell.angle_alpha   90.00
_cell.angle_beta   90.00
_cell.angle_gamma   90.00
#
_symmetry.space_group_name_H-M   'P 1'
#
loop_
_entity.id
_entity.type
_entity.pdbx_description
1 polymer ?
#
loop_
_entity_poly.entity_id
_entity_poly.type
_entity_poly.pdbx_seq_one_letter_code
_entity_poly.pdbx_strand_id
1 'polypeptide(L)'
;MSERIVIDPITRIEGHLRVEAEIEGGTIKNAYSSGTMVRGIENIVKDRDPRDVWAFVGRVCGVCTSIHSLASVRAVENARGIVIPPNASMVRNIMQAVLYMHDHTVHFYQLHALDWVDVVSALKADPKAAALLAQQLSPWAKNTEGYFTATQERLKKFVASGQLGIFANGYWGHPDYKLTPEQNLIATVHYLDALEWQKEVVKVHAVFGGKNPHPNYIVGGMPCSIDLNEANAINADRLALVKQKLEEAKTFINQVYIPDLLMIANVYKDKWSKIGGGVRNYLSYGDYPVFDLGEVESYKIPRGIVLDRDLSKVHPVDANSPEEIKEYIYHSWYKYTQGDKAGLHPYEGETHLEYTGPRPPYKLLDVEDKYSWIKTPRWKQEPMEVGPLARLIVAYAAGKEPQKSIVDETLRQLDLPVDALFSTLGRTAASGLECRMAADWALEFFNQLIKNLENGDSRMANSAEWERENWPDHEQGVGLAEAPRGALAHFIVIDKNRVKNYQMVVPTTWNASPRDENGVLSAYESALIGTPIYDPKQPLEILRTIHSFDPCLACAVHLYDEEGKYVHQVDTF
;
A
#
# COMPACT_ATOMS: atom_id res chain seq x y z
N MET A 1 18.28 -21.62 24.56
CA MET A 1 18.46 -22.12 23.18
C MET A 1 17.65 -21.18 22.29
N SER A 2 18.21 -20.67 21.24
CA SER A 2 17.44 -19.91 20.26
C SER A 2 16.50 -20.87 19.50
N GLU A 3 15.25 -20.52 19.37
CA GLU A 3 14.27 -21.22 18.55
C GLU A 3 14.04 -20.39 17.28
N ARG A 4 14.13 -21.02 16.10
CA ARG A 4 13.81 -20.37 14.82
C ARG A 4 12.45 -20.87 14.36
N ILE A 5 11.47 -19.97 14.34
CA ILE A 5 10.10 -20.24 13.89
C ILE A 5 9.91 -19.76 12.45
N VAL A 6 8.98 -20.39 11.75
CA VAL A 6 8.64 -20.13 10.35
C VAL A 6 7.17 -19.84 10.24
N ILE A 7 6.83 -18.73 9.57
CA ILE A 7 5.46 -18.41 9.16
C ILE A 7 5.47 -18.34 7.62
N ASP A 8 4.87 -19.37 6.99
CA ASP A 8 4.88 -19.54 5.55
C ASP A 8 3.58 -20.21 5.08
N PRO A 9 2.70 -19.48 4.40
CA PRO A 9 2.79 -18.05 4.12
C PRO A 9 2.30 -17.18 5.28
N ILE A 10 2.70 -15.90 5.30
CA ILE A 10 1.95 -14.86 6.01
C ILE A 10 0.58 -14.74 5.33
N THR A 11 -0.50 -14.97 6.07
CA THR A 11 -1.89 -14.89 5.57
C THR A 11 -2.43 -13.47 5.60
N ARG A 12 -3.56 -13.22 4.95
CA ARG A 12 -4.24 -11.90 4.91
C ARG A 12 -3.36 -10.77 4.37
N ILE A 13 -2.61 -11.07 3.32
CA ILE A 13 -1.82 -10.12 2.54
C ILE A 13 -2.07 -10.37 1.05
N GLU A 14 -1.59 -9.48 0.20
CA GLU A 14 -1.53 -9.73 -1.23
C GLU A 14 -0.19 -10.40 -1.57
N GLY A 15 -0.24 -11.54 -2.31
CA GLY A 15 0.93 -12.31 -2.71
C GLY A 15 1.48 -13.26 -1.65
N HIS A 16 2.75 -13.66 -1.77
CA HIS A 16 3.38 -14.72 -0.97
C HIS A 16 4.61 -14.21 -0.22
N LEU A 17 4.52 -14.17 1.10
CA LEU A 17 5.57 -13.78 2.02
C LEU A 17 5.84 -14.90 3.01
N ARG A 18 7.11 -15.27 3.17
CA ARG A 18 7.62 -16.08 4.25
C ARG A 18 8.39 -15.20 5.24
N VAL A 19 8.17 -15.40 6.51
CA VAL A 19 8.95 -14.78 7.58
C VAL A 19 9.54 -15.87 8.46
N GLU A 20 10.83 -15.77 8.75
CA GLU A 20 11.49 -16.59 9.76
C GLU A 20 11.98 -15.69 10.88
N ALA A 21 11.84 -16.12 12.14
CA ALA A 21 12.24 -15.35 13.29
C ALA A 21 13.00 -16.21 14.30
N GLU A 22 14.13 -15.71 14.78
CA GLU A 22 14.92 -16.32 15.84
C GLU A 22 14.52 -15.73 17.18
N ILE A 23 13.98 -16.59 18.05
CA ILE A 23 13.47 -16.19 19.37
C ILE A 23 14.45 -16.64 20.46
N GLU A 24 14.81 -15.71 21.32
CA GLU A 24 15.61 -15.98 22.51
C GLU A 24 15.02 -15.22 23.71
N GLY A 25 14.78 -15.94 24.82
CA GLY A 25 14.18 -15.35 26.00
C GLY A 25 12.79 -14.75 25.76
N GLY A 26 12.00 -15.32 24.85
CA GLY A 26 10.66 -14.86 24.50
C GLY A 26 10.63 -13.56 23.66
N THR A 27 11.76 -13.20 23.05
CA THR A 27 11.89 -11.97 22.24
C THR A 27 12.58 -12.29 20.92
N ILE A 28 12.13 -11.67 19.83
CA ILE A 28 12.76 -11.81 18.51
C ILE A 28 14.13 -11.13 18.54
N LYS A 29 15.18 -11.89 18.22
CA LYS A 29 16.56 -11.39 18.12
C LYS A 29 17.01 -11.19 16.68
N ASN A 30 16.46 -11.99 15.76
CA ASN A 30 16.74 -11.88 14.33
C ASN A 30 15.52 -12.27 13.52
N ALA A 31 15.38 -11.73 12.32
CA ALA A 31 14.25 -12.00 11.43
C ALA A 31 14.69 -11.93 9.97
N TYR A 32 14.02 -12.72 9.13
CA TYR A 32 14.28 -12.81 7.71
C TYR A 32 12.97 -12.75 6.93
N SER A 33 12.92 -11.86 5.94
CA SER A 33 11.77 -11.63 5.07
C SER A 33 12.06 -12.17 3.67
N SER A 34 11.25 -13.10 3.19
CA SER A 34 11.42 -13.74 1.89
C SER A 34 10.16 -13.62 1.04
N GLY A 35 10.23 -12.89 -0.06
CA GLY A 35 9.25 -12.99 -1.14
C GLY A 35 9.47 -14.30 -1.90
N THR A 36 8.45 -15.16 -1.90
CA THR A 36 8.56 -16.54 -2.42
C THR A 36 7.94 -16.73 -3.80
N MET A 37 7.50 -15.63 -4.45
CA MET A 37 6.85 -15.64 -5.76
C MET A 37 7.52 -14.66 -6.73
N VAL A 38 7.54 -14.98 -8.04
CA VAL A 38 8.12 -14.13 -9.07
C VAL A 38 7.33 -14.25 -10.40
N ARG A 39 7.14 -13.16 -11.20
CA ARG A 39 6.32 -13.16 -12.44
C ARG A 39 6.95 -12.51 -13.68
N GLY A 40 8.07 -11.79 -13.60
CA GLY A 40 8.85 -11.24 -14.74
C GLY A 40 8.16 -10.17 -15.60
N ILE A 41 7.29 -9.34 -15.02
CA ILE A 41 6.59 -8.28 -15.77
C ILE A 41 7.58 -7.32 -16.46
N GLU A 42 8.70 -7.01 -15.83
CA GLU A 42 9.75 -6.16 -16.39
C GLU A 42 10.32 -6.70 -17.71
N ASN A 43 10.47 -8.03 -17.82
CA ASN A 43 10.89 -8.68 -19.07
C ASN A 43 9.74 -8.76 -20.10
N ILE A 44 8.49 -8.94 -19.65
CA ILE A 44 7.31 -9.04 -20.53
C ILE A 44 7.08 -7.76 -21.33
N VAL A 45 7.43 -6.60 -20.76
CA VAL A 45 7.20 -5.31 -21.43
C VAL A 45 8.32 -4.86 -22.36
N LYS A 46 9.47 -5.55 -22.39
CA LYS A 46 10.55 -5.27 -23.33
C LYS A 46 10.06 -5.45 -24.79
N ASP A 47 10.57 -4.63 -25.69
CA ASP A 47 10.23 -4.55 -27.11
C ASP A 47 8.77 -4.14 -27.43
N ARG A 48 7.97 -3.79 -26.42
CA ARG A 48 6.61 -3.29 -26.61
C ARG A 48 6.58 -1.80 -26.95
N ASP A 49 5.43 -1.36 -27.45
CA ASP A 49 5.13 0.06 -27.60
C ASP A 49 5.05 0.72 -26.22
N PRO A 50 5.83 1.78 -25.95
CA PRO A 50 5.78 2.46 -24.65
C PRO A 50 4.39 2.96 -24.25
N ARG A 51 3.54 3.31 -25.23
CA ARG A 51 2.17 3.79 -24.98
C ARG A 51 1.22 2.72 -24.45
N ASP A 52 1.56 1.42 -24.60
CA ASP A 52 0.72 0.29 -24.20
C ASP A 52 1.19 -0.35 -22.88
N VAL A 53 2.40 -0.02 -22.40
CA VAL A 53 3.01 -0.64 -21.21
C VAL A 53 2.11 -0.58 -19.99
N TRP A 54 1.39 0.53 -19.79
CA TRP A 54 0.46 0.70 -18.67
C TRP A 54 -0.56 -0.44 -18.54
N ALA A 55 -1.00 -1.00 -19.67
CA ALA A 55 -1.99 -2.09 -19.69
C ALA A 55 -1.40 -3.41 -19.17
N PHE A 56 -0.10 -3.64 -19.37
CA PHE A 56 0.61 -4.82 -18.86
C PHE A 56 0.97 -4.63 -17.39
N VAL A 57 1.65 -3.53 -17.04
CA VAL A 57 2.09 -3.30 -15.65
C VAL A 57 0.92 -3.05 -14.70
N GLY A 58 -0.24 -2.60 -15.20
CA GLY A 58 -1.46 -2.56 -14.41
C GLY A 58 -1.88 -3.93 -13.87
N ARG A 59 -1.39 -5.04 -14.45
CA ARG A 59 -1.64 -6.42 -13.96
C ARG A 59 -0.64 -6.88 -12.91
N VAL A 60 0.31 -6.05 -12.53
CA VAL A 60 1.19 -6.30 -11.38
C VAL A 60 0.35 -6.54 -10.12
N CYS A 61 -0.66 -5.73 -9.88
CA CYS A 61 -1.51 -5.86 -8.72
C CYS A 61 -2.98 -5.55 -9.02
N GLY A 62 -3.88 -6.39 -8.51
CA GLY A 62 -5.32 -6.17 -8.58
C GLY A 62 -5.88 -5.43 -7.35
N VAL A 63 -5.16 -5.40 -6.25
CA VAL A 63 -5.53 -4.68 -5.01
C VAL A 63 -5.23 -3.19 -5.18
N CYS A 64 -3.96 -2.80 -5.36
CA CYS A 64 -3.57 -1.41 -5.69
C CYS A 64 -3.82 -1.10 -7.19
N THR A 65 -5.01 -1.32 -7.62
CA THR A 65 -5.45 -1.63 -8.98
C THR A 65 -5.12 -0.61 -10.08
N SER A 66 -4.97 0.67 -9.74
CA SER A 66 -4.75 1.75 -10.72
C SER A 66 -3.32 2.27 -10.72
N ILE A 67 -2.58 2.08 -9.63
CA ILE A 67 -1.38 2.85 -9.37
C ILE A 67 -0.20 2.52 -10.29
N HIS A 68 -0.04 1.24 -10.68
CA HIS A 68 1.00 0.84 -11.62
C HIS A 68 0.74 1.39 -13.02
N SER A 69 -0.52 1.43 -13.46
CA SER A 69 -0.90 2.07 -14.73
C SER A 69 -0.59 3.57 -14.68
N LEU A 70 -0.91 4.25 -13.58
CA LEU A 70 -0.61 5.67 -13.39
C LEU A 70 0.91 5.93 -13.44
N ALA A 71 1.71 5.17 -12.67
CA ALA A 71 3.17 5.32 -12.69
C ALA A 71 3.76 5.06 -14.09
N SER A 72 3.22 4.09 -14.82
CA SER A 72 3.67 3.78 -16.17
C SER A 72 3.40 4.90 -17.17
N VAL A 73 2.20 5.47 -17.20
CA VAL A 73 1.93 6.60 -18.10
C VAL A 73 2.77 7.82 -17.73
N ARG A 74 2.95 8.10 -16.43
CA ARG A 74 3.85 9.17 -15.94
C ARG A 74 5.31 8.96 -16.39
N ALA A 75 5.80 7.70 -16.45
CA ALA A 75 7.16 7.41 -16.93
C ALA A 75 7.36 7.80 -18.40
N VAL A 76 6.39 7.48 -19.25
CA VAL A 76 6.43 7.86 -20.68
C VAL A 76 6.20 9.37 -20.84
N GLU A 77 5.27 9.95 -20.12
CA GLU A 77 5.01 11.40 -20.11
C GLU A 77 6.27 12.18 -19.68
N ASN A 78 6.99 11.69 -18.67
CA ASN A 78 8.25 12.28 -18.23
C ASN A 78 9.35 12.17 -19.30
N ALA A 79 9.51 10.98 -19.90
CA ALA A 79 10.49 10.78 -20.99
C ALA A 79 10.24 11.73 -22.18
N ARG A 80 8.95 11.97 -22.50
CA ARG A 80 8.54 12.82 -23.65
C ARG A 80 8.30 14.29 -23.30
N GLY A 81 8.34 14.68 -22.03
CA GLY A 81 7.97 16.03 -21.60
C GLY A 81 6.49 16.36 -21.85
N ILE A 82 5.59 15.36 -21.83
CA ILE A 82 4.16 15.56 -22.08
C ILE A 82 3.50 16.17 -20.84
N VAL A 83 2.86 17.32 -21.03
CA VAL A 83 2.01 17.94 -20.02
C VAL A 83 0.55 17.57 -20.30
N ILE A 84 -0.12 16.98 -19.31
CA ILE A 84 -1.50 16.55 -19.43
C ILE A 84 -2.48 17.70 -19.14
N PRO A 85 -3.72 17.67 -19.68
CA PRO A 85 -4.74 18.67 -19.34
C PRO A 85 -5.09 18.69 -17.85
N PRO A 86 -5.45 19.85 -17.28
CA PRO A 86 -5.82 19.97 -15.86
C PRO A 86 -6.91 18.99 -15.42
N ASN A 87 -7.93 18.76 -16.25
CA ASN A 87 -9.01 17.82 -15.92
C ASN A 87 -8.53 16.38 -15.83
N ALA A 88 -7.59 15.97 -16.70
CA ALA A 88 -6.97 14.64 -16.60
C ALA A 88 -6.20 14.48 -15.27
N SER A 89 -5.49 15.53 -14.83
CA SER A 89 -4.84 15.56 -13.53
C SER A 89 -5.84 15.43 -12.38
N MET A 90 -6.96 16.20 -12.41
CA MET A 90 -8.01 16.08 -11.40
C MET A 90 -8.63 14.68 -11.36
N VAL A 91 -8.93 14.08 -12.50
CA VAL A 91 -9.49 12.72 -12.57
C VAL A 91 -8.50 11.68 -12.03
N ARG A 92 -7.21 11.77 -12.39
CA ARG A 92 -6.17 10.90 -11.84
C ARG A 92 -6.08 11.01 -10.32
N ASN A 93 -6.12 12.23 -9.79
CA ASN A 93 -6.10 12.48 -8.34
C ASN A 93 -7.36 11.94 -7.64
N ILE A 94 -8.55 12.11 -8.23
CA ILE A 94 -9.80 11.53 -7.70
C ILE A 94 -9.68 10.00 -7.65
N MET A 95 -9.25 9.37 -8.74
CA MET A 95 -9.11 7.92 -8.81
C MET A 95 -8.06 7.40 -7.80
N GLN A 96 -6.97 8.12 -7.61
CA GLN A 96 -5.94 7.76 -6.62
C GLN A 96 -6.47 7.94 -5.19
N ALA A 97 -7.23 8.98 -4.90
CA ALA A 97 -7.85 9.17 -3.60
C ALA A 97 -8.89 8.08 -3.30
N VAL A 98 -9.68 7.67 -4.30
CA VAL A 98 -10.59 6.52 -4.20
C VAL A 98 -9.81 5.22 -3.92
N LEU A 99 -8.66 5.03 -4.57
CA LEU A 99 -7.79 3.89 -4.28
C LEU A 99 -7.32 3.91 -2.82
N TYR A 100 -6.90 5.06 -2.29
CA TYR A 100 -6.47 5.18 -0.89
C TYR A 100 -7.63 4.87 0.07
N MET A 101 -8.80 5.45 -0.16
CA MET A 101 -9.98 5.19 0.66
C MET A 101 -10.34 3.69 0.66
N HIS A 102 -10.33 3.06 -0.52
CA HIS A 102 -10.61 1.64 -0.66
C HIS A 102 -9.54 0.77 0.02
N ASP A 103 -8.27 0.93 -0.36
CA ASP A 103 -7.19 0.06 0.10
C ASP A 103 -6.94 0.17 1.60
N HIS A 104 -6.91 1.38 2.17
CA HIS A 104 -6.71 1.54 3.61
C HIS A 104 -7.89 0.99 4.43
N THR A 105 -9.13 1.13 3.94
CA THR A 105 -10.30 0.56 4.61
C THR A 105 -10.29 -0.97 4.54
N VAL A 106 -10.01 -1.53 3.35
CA VAL A 106 -9.90 -2.99 3.17
C VAL A 106 -8.73 -3.55 3.97
N HIS A 107 -7.58 -2.86 3.96
CA HIS A 107 -6.44 -3.26 4.78
C HIS A 107 -6.81 -3.28 6.27
N PHE A 108 -7.37 -2.20 6.79
CA PHE A 108 -7.72 -2.12 8.21
C PHE A 108 -8.69 -3.23 8.62
N TYR A 109 -9.81 -3.39 7.91
CA TYR A 109 -10.86 -4.34 8.31
C TYR A 109 -10.54 -5.77 7.89
N GLN A 110 -10.29 -6.04 6.61
CA GLN A 110 -10.22 -7.40 6.09
C GLN A 110 -8.84 -8.06 6.27
N LEU A 111 -7.77 -7.28 6.34
CA LEU A 111 -6.42 -7.81 6.42
C LEU A 111 -5.83 -7.72 7.84
N HIS A 112 -6.02 -6.59 8.54
CA HIS A 112 -5.32 -6.28 9.78
C HIS A 112 -6.18 -6.34 11.06
N ALA A 113 -7.50 -6.09 10.97
CA ALA A 113 -8.37 -6.05 12.17
C ALA A 113 -8.36 -7.36 12.97
N LEU A 114 -8.26 -8.51 12.31
CA LEU A 114 -8.24 -9.81 12.98
C LEU A 114 -6.97 -10.05 13.81
N ASP A 115 -6.00 -9.15 13.76
CA ASP A 115 -4.85 -9.15 14.68
C ASP A 115 -5.17 -8.45 16.00
N TRP A 116 -6.20 -7.62 16.03
CA TRP A 116 -6.60 -6.80 17.17
C TRP A 116 -7.93 -7.24 17.78
N VAL A 117 -8.81 -7.84 16.97
CA VAL A 117 -10.20 -8.16 17.25
C VAL A 117 -10.37 -9.66 17.37
N ASP A 118 -10.88 -10.15 18.50
CA ASP A 118 -11.28 -11.55 18.70
C ASP A 118 -12.76 -11.74 18.35
N VAL A 119 -13.01 -12.27 17.16
CA VAL A 119 -14.36 -12.50 16.64
C VAL A 119 -15.16 -13.51 17.50
N VAL A 120 -14.48 -14.47 18.11
CA VAL A 120 -15.16 -15.45 18.98
C VAL A 120 -15.57 -14.81 20.32
N SER A 121 -14.78 -13.87 20.82
CA SER A 121 -15.15 -13.07 22.00
C SER A 121 -16.40 -12.21 21.75
N ALA A 122 -16.61 -11.72 20.53
CA ALA A 122 -17.80 -10.96 20.15
C ALA A 122 -19.13 -11.71 20.40
N LEU A 123 -19.10 -13.06 20.39
CA LEU A 123 -20.30 -13.90 20.67
C LEU A 123 -20.81 -13.77 22.11
N LYS A 124 -19.95 -13.30 23.02
CA LYS A 124 -20.26 -13.12 24.45
C LYS A 124 -20.78 -11.72 24.79
N ALA A 125 -20.73 -10.79 23.82
CA ALA A 125 -21.15 -9.41 24.03
C ALA A 125 -22.65 -9.29 24.31
N ASP A 126 -23.02 -8.27 25.09
CA ASP A 126 -24.38 -7.74 25.14
C ASP A 126 -24.59 -6.78 23.96
N PRO A 127 -25.45 -7.11 22.96
CA PRO A 127 -25.65 -6.25 21.79
C PRO A 127 -26.19 -4.85 22.13
N LYS A 128 -26.97 -4.73 23.21
CA LYS A 128 -27.47 -3.42 23.67
C LYS A 128 -26.33 -2.55 24.22
N ALA A 129 -25.47 -3.13 25.07
CA ALA A 129 -24.33 -2.42 25.61
C ALA A 129 -23.34 -2.04 24.48
N ALA A 130 -23.11 -2.93 23.51
CA ALA A 130 -22.28 -2.65 22.34
C ALA A 130 -22.87 -1.51 21.50
N ALA A 131 -24.19 -1.50 21.25
CA ALA A 131 -24.84 -0.41 20.51
C ALA A 131 -24.71 0.94 21.22
N LEU A 132 -24.93 0.98 22.54
CA LEU A 132 -24.75 2.21 23.33
C LEU A 132 -23.32 2.72 23.28
N LEU A 133 -22.33 1.83 23.40
CA LEU A 133 -20.92 2.19 23.27
C LEU A 133 -20.61 2.74 21.87
N ALA A 134 -21.08 2.08 20.82
CA ALA A 134 -20.87 2.52 19.43
C ALA A 134 -21.49 3.89 19.16
N GLN A 135 -22.69 4.17 19.70
CA GLN A 135 -23.35 5.48 19.58
C GLN A 135 -22.59 6.60 20.30
N GLN A 136 -21.88 6.28 21.39
CA GLN A 136 -20.99 7.24 22.07
C GLN A 136 -19.75 7.57 21.24
N LEU A 137 -19.27 6.60 20.45
CA LEU A 137 -18.09 6.76 19.59
C LEU A 137 -18.44 7.50 18.27
N SER A 138 -19.64 7.27 17.73
CA SER A 138 -20.00 7.75 16.40
C SER A 138 -21.50 7.82 16.16
N PRO A 139 -21.98 8.82 15.38
CA PRO A 139 -23.37 8.93 14.95
C PRO A 139 -23.74 7.98 13.78
N TRP A 140 -22.97 6.91 13.52
CA TRP A 140 -23.27 5.98 12.44
C TRP A 140 -24.64 5.36 12.56
N ALA A 141 -25.47 5.50 11.51
CA ALA A 141 -26.89 5.16 11.57
C ALA A 141 -27.18 3.67 11.85
N LYS A 142 -26.23 2.78 11.57
CA LYS A 142 -26.37 1.35 11.85
C LYS A 142 -25.98 0.95 13.28
N ASN A 143 -25.48 1.86 14.12
CA ASN A 143 -25.15 1.59 15.51
C ASN A 143 -26.41 1.41 16.35
N THR A 144 -27.18 0.36 16.08
CA THR A 144 -28.44 0.07 16.76
C THR A 144 -28.43 -1.33 17.39
N GLU A 145 -29.16 -1.49 18.52
CA GLU A 145 -29.30 -2.77 19.22
C GLU A 145 -29.81 -3.86 18.27
N GLY A 146 -30.85 -3.56 17.46
CA GLY A 146 -31.42 -4.53 16.53
C GLY A 146 -30.44 -5.01 15.47
N TYR A 147 -29.62 -4.10 14.91
CA TYR A 147 -28.60 -4.44 13.91
C TYR A 147 -27.49 -5.31 14.52
N PHE A 148 -27.01 -4.96 15.71
CA PHE A 148 -25.98 -5.73 16.40
C PHE A 148 -26.47 -7.09 16.84
N THR A 149 -27.71 -7.20 17.35
CA THR A 149 -28.33 -8.47 17.68
C THR A 149 -28.43 -9.39 16.47
N ALA A 150 -28.97 -8.89 15.36
CA ALA A 150 -29.11 -9.67 14.13
C ALA A 150 -27.76 -10.15 13.58
N THR A 151 -26.74 -9.31 13.65
CA THR A 151 -25.38 -9.65 13.20
C THR A 151 -24.73 -10.68 14.12
N GLN A 152 -24.85 -10.52 15.44
CA GLN A 152 -24.32 -11.48 16.41
C GLN A 152 -24.98 -12.87 16.25
N GLU A 153 -26.32 -12.94 16.04
CA GLU A 153 -27.03 -14.21 15.81
C GLU A 153 -26.58 -14.89 14.51
N ARG A 154 -26.33 -14.12 13.44
CA ARG A 154 -25.75 -14.64 12.20
C ARG A 154 -24.32 -15.17 12.44
N LEU A 155 -23.52 -14.49 13.22
CA LEU A 155 -22.16 -14.89 13.57
C LEU A 155 -22.16 -16.16 14.43
N LYS A 156 -23.07 -16.29 15.43
CA LYS A 156 -23.23 -17.50 16.24
C LYS A 156 -23.55 -18.73 15.38
N LYS A 157 -24.49 -18.62 14.43
CA LYS A 157 -24.81 -19.69 13.48
C LYS A 157 -23.62 -20.07 12.61
N PHE A 158 -22.87 -19.08 12.14
CA PHE A 158 -21.70 -19.29 11.32
C PHE A 158 -20.59 -20.04 12.08
N VAL A 159 -20.26 -19.61 13.28
CA VAL A 159 -19.26 -20.28 14.14
C VAL A 159 -19.74 -21.70 14.54
N ALA A 160 -21.02 -21.87 14.87
CA ALA A 160 -21.57 -23.16 15.22
C ALA A 160 -21.56 -24.19 14.07
N SER A 161 -21.48 -23.73 12.81
CA SER A 161 -21.35 -24.62 11.65
C SER A 161 -19.95 -25.26 11.53
N GLY A 162 -18.98 -24.81 12.33
CA GLY A 162 -17.58 -25.25 12.27
C GLY A 162 -16.79 -24.68 11.08
N GLN A 163 -17.44 -23.87 10.26
CA GLN A 163 -16.81 -23.20 9.12
C GLN A 163 -16.57 -21.74 9.46
N LEU A 164 -15.36 -21.38 9.82
CA LEU A 164 -15.03 -19.98 10.16
C LEU A 164 -14.86 -19.08 8.93
N GLY A 165 -14.74 -19.64 7.72
CA GLY A 165 -14.64 -18.90 6.47
C GLY A 165 -13.57 -17.79 6.53
N ILE A 166 -13.99 -16.55 6.30
CA ILE A 166 -13.09 -15.37 6.36
C ILE A 166 -12.43 -15.15 7.73
N PHE A 167 -12.94 -15.75 8.78
CA PHE A 167 -12.39 -15.67 10.15
C PHE A 167 -11.52 -16.86 10.52
N ALA A 168 -11.19 -17.78 9.59
CA ALA A 168 -10.44 -18.99 9.90
C ALA A 168 -8.98 -18.72 10.35
N ASN A 169 -8.38 -17.61 9.90
CA ASN A 169 -6.97 -17.31 10.11
C ASN A 169 -6.71 -16.35 11.29
N GLY A 170 -7.43 -16.54 12.41
CA GLY A 170 -7.21 -15.82 13.65
C GLY A 170 -6.79 -16.75 14.78
N TYR A 171 -6.05 -16.23 15.74
CA TYR A 171 -5.62 -16.95 16.96
C TYR A 171 -6.60 -16.67 18.10
N TRP A 172 -7.86 -17.07 17.93
CA TRP A 172 -8.96 -16.77 18.86
C TRP A 172 -8.64 -17.22 20.29
N GLY A 173 -8.83 -16.33 21.25
CA GLY A 173 -8.49 -16.56 22.65
C GLY A 173 -7.03 -16.32 23.01
N HIS A 174 -6.20 -15.86 22.07
CA HIS A 174 -4.82 -15.48 22.39
C HIS A 174 -4.77 -14.38 23.46
N PRO A 175 -3.90 -14.49 24.50
CA PRO A 175 -3.90 -13.57 25.62
C PRO A 175 -3.62 -12.10 25.29
N ASP A 176 -3.06 -11.84 24.10
CA ASP A 176 -2.78 -10.47 23.65
C ASP A 176 -3.97 -9.80 22.95
N TYR A 177 -5.13 -10.45 22.80
CA TYR A 177 -6.39 -9.79 22.51
C TYR A 177 -6.91 -9.11 23.78
N LYS A 178 -7.15 -7.79 23.72
CA LYS A 178 -7.47 -6.95 24.89
C LYS A 178 -8.82 -6.24 24.80
N LEU A 179 -9.49 -6.27 23.66
CA LEU A 179 -10.82 -5.66 23.51
C LEU A 179 -11.86 -6.39 24.35
N THR A 180 -12.82 -5.65 24.91
CA THR A 180 -13.98 -6.25 25.56
C THR A 180 -14.86 -6.98 24.55
N PRO A 181 -15.76 -7.89 24.98
CA PRO A 181 -16.71 -8.52 24.06
C PRO A 181 -17.52 -7.51 23.24
N GLU A 182 -17.95 -6.40 23.84
CA GLU A 182 -18.72 -5.34 23.17
C GLU A 182 -17.88 -4.63 22.10
N GLN A 183 -16.62 -4.29 22.40
CA GLN A 183 -15.69 -3.69 21.44
C GLN A 183 -15.40 -4.66 20.28
N ASN A 184 -15.22 -5.95 20.57
CA ASN A 184 -15.06 -6.99 19.56
C ASN A 184 -16.30 -7.10 18.67
N LEU A 185 -17.52 -7.00 19.25
CA LEU A 185 -18.76 -7.02 18.47
C LEU A 185 -18.88 -5.79 17.56
N ILE A 186 -18.58 -4.58 18.06
CA ILE A 186 -18.58 -3.35 17.26
C ILE A 186 -17.65 -3.53 16.04
N ALA A 187 -16.38 -3.87 16.28
CA ALA A 187 -15.40 -4.03 15.23
C ALA A 187 -15.76 -5.13 14.22
N THR A 188 -16.37 -6.23 14.69
CA THR A 188 -16.83 -7.33 13.80
C THR A 188 -18.02 -6.91 12.94
N VAL A 189 -18.98 -6.16 13.49
CA VAL A 189 -20.11 -5.60 12.73
C VAL A 189 -19.61 -4.66 11.66
N HIS A 190 -18.71 -3.74 12.01
CA HIS A 190 -18.14 -2.77 11.09
C HIS A 190 -17.20 -3.42 10.04
N TYR A 191 -16.53 -4.53 10.36
CA TYR A 191 -15.82 -5.36 9.38
C TYR A 191 -16.77 -5.84 8.27
N LEU A 192 -17.96 -6.30 8.62
CA LEU A 192 -18.97 -6.74 7.64
C LEU A 192 -19.56 -5.55 6.85
N ASP A 193 -19.74 -4.40 7.48
CA ASP A 193 -20.16 -3.17 6.81
C ASP A 193 -19.09 -2.71 5.80
N ALA A 194 -17.80 -2.80 6.12
CA ALA A 194 -16.70 -2.46 5.23
C ALA A 194 -16.65 -3.37 3.99
N LEU A 195 -16.96 -4.68 4.13
CA LEU A 195 -17.10 -5.60 2.99
C LEU A 195 -18.19 -5.17 2.01
N GLU A 196 -19.29 -4.62 2.51
CA GLU A 196 -20.37 -4.11 1.66
C GLU A 196 -20.01 -2.75 1.06
N TRP A 197 -19.37 -1.88 1.83
CA TRP A 197 -19.02 -0.53 1.42
C TRP A 197 -17.96 -0.51 0.30
N GLN A 198 -16.95 -1.39 0.33
CA GLN A 198 -15.86 -1.37 -0.63
C GLN A 198 -16.30 -1.43 -2.10
N LYS A 199 -17.36 -2.16 -2.40
CA LYS A 199 -17.91 -2.31 -3.75
C LYS A 199 -18.59 -1.03 -4.26
N GLU A 200 -18.96 -0.12 -3.36
CA GLU A 200 -19.61 1.13 -3.71
C GLU A 200 -18.61 2.22 -4.12
N VAL A 201 -17.56 2.41 -3.34
CA VAL A 201 -16.56 3.46 -3.61
C VAL A 201 -15.81 3.24 -4.93
N VAL A 202 -15.52 1.99 -5.30
CA VAL A 202 -14.81 1.65 -6.55
C VAL A 202 -15.63 1.89 -7.82
N LYS A 203 -16.93 2.20 -7.72
CA LYS A 203 -17.75 2.62 -8.87
C LYS A 203 -17.19 3.89 -9.52
N VAL A 204 -16.51 4.73 -8.76
CA VAL A 204 -15.82 5.92 -9.29
C VAL A 204 -14.72 5.51 -10.30
N HIS A 205 -13.96 4.47 -10.01
CA HIS A 205 -12.98 3.90 -10.96
C HIS A 205 -13.67 3.41 -12.25
N ALA A 206 -14.85 2.80 -12.12
CA ALA A 206 -15.60 2.33 -13.29
C ALA A 206 -16.13 3.50 -14.15
N VAL A 207 -16.52 4.62 -13.52
CA VAL A 207 -16.99 5.81 -14.25
C VAL A 207 -15.84 6.44 -15.05
N PHE A 208 -14.68 6.70 -14.45
CA PHE A 208 -13.58 7.39 -15.11
C PHE A 208 -12.65 6.46 -15.90
N GLY A 209 -12.43 5.24 -15.42
CA GLY A 209 -11.51 4.27 -16.02
C GLY A 209 -12.19 3.14 -16.76
N GLY A 210 -13.53 3.13 -16.85
CA GLY A 210 -14.33 2.14 -17.58
C GLY A 210 -14.50 0.80 -16.87
N LYS A 211 -13.76 0.52 -15.81
CA LYS A 211 -13.83 -0.74 -15.04
C LYS A 211 -13.11 -0.63 -13.70
N ASN A 212 -13.39 -1.57 -12.80
CA ASN A 212 -12.60 -1.91 -11.63
C ASN A 212 -12.64 -3.46 -11.47
N PRO A 213 -11.54 -4.15 -11.20
CA PRO A 213 -10.16 -3.66 -11.13
C PRO A 213 -9.55 -3.30 -12.49
N HIS A 214 -8.33 -2.75 -12.43
CA HIS A 214 -7.51 -2.36 -13.58
C HIS A 214 -8.19 -1.34 -14.51
N PRO A 215 -8.53 -0.13 -14.00
CA PRO A 215 -9.07 0.93 -14.82
C PRO A 215 -8.10 1.33 -15.92
N ASN A 216 -8.65 1.83 -17.03
CA ASN A 216 -7.87 2.22 -18.20
C ASN A 216 -7.18 3.57 -17.95
N TYR A 217 -5.97 3.70 -18.49
CA TYR A 217 -5.18 4.93 -18.56
C TYR A 217 -4.69 5.13 -19.99
N ILE A 218 -4.25 6.32 -20.31
CA ILE A 218 -3.50 6.61 -21.53
C ILE A 218 -2.35 7.57 -21.23
N VAL A 219 -1.28 7.46 -22.01
CA VAL A 219 -0.21 8.46 -22.04
C VAL A 219 -0.80 9.79 -22.54
N GLY A 220 -0.50 10.87 -21.85
CA GLY A 220 -1.01 12.21 -22.20
C GLY A 220 -2.36 12.58 -21.57
N GLY A 221 -2.94 11.74 -20.70
CA GLY A 221 -4.19 12.09 -20.01
C GLY A 221 -5.02 10.90 -19.53
N MET A 222 -6.34 10.99 -19.72
CA MET A 222 -7.31 9.97 -19.36
C MET A 222 -8.17 9.55 -20.58
N PRO A 223 -8.50 8.24 -20.71
CA PRO A 223 -9.25 7.73 -21.86
C PRO A 223 -10.77 7.91 -21.70
N CYS A 224 -11.22 8.95 -21.05
CA CYS A 224 -12.63 9.25 -20.87
C CYS A 224 -12.98 10.61 -21.48
N SER A 225 -14.21 10.73 -22.00
CA SER A 225 -14.76 11.97 -22.48
C SER A 225 -15.77 12.51 -21.47
N ILE A 226 -15.73 13.80 -21.18
CA ILE A 226 -16.72 14.48 -20.36
C ILE A 226 -17.52 15.40 -21.25
N ASP A 227 -18.83 15.15 -21.34
CA ASP A 227 -19.81 16.02 -21.98
C ASP A 227 -21.12 15.94 -21.19
N LEU A 228 -21.53 17.05 -20.62
CA LEU A 228 -22.66 17.10 -19.68
C LEU A 228 -24.01 16.71 -20.31
N ASN A 229 -24.11 16.77 -21.64
CA ASN A 229 -25.35 16.53 -22.38
C ASN A 229 -25.36 15.20 -23.16
N GLU A 230 -24.20 14.56 -23.33
CA GLU A 230 -24.05 13.35 -24.14
C GLU A 230 -24.22 12.07 -23.32
N ALA A 231 -25.16 11.22 -23.71
CA ALA A 231 -25.45 9.97 -23.02
C ALA A 231 -24.27 8.97 -22.99
N ASN A 232 -23.41 9.00 -24.01
CA ASN A 232 -22.26 8.10 -24.15
C ASN A 232 -20.98 8.63 -23.47
N ALA A 233 -20.97 9.90 -23.06
CA ALA A 233 -19.87 10.50 -22.30
C ALA A 233 -20.12 10.42 -20.80
N ILE A 234 -19.15 10.90 -20.00
CA ILE A 234 -19.38 11.18 -18.59
C ILE A 234 -20.22 12.45 -18.52
N ASN A 235 -21.52 12.27 -18.33
CA ASN A 235 -22.51 13.33 -18.29
C ASN A 235 -22.83 13.80 -16.85
N ALA A 236 -23.79 14.71 -16.72
CA ALA A 236 -24.20 15.28 -15.44
C ALA A 236 -24.63 14.19 -14.43
N ASP A 237 -25.37 13.15 -14.86
CA ASP A 237 -25.84 12.08 -13.98
C ASP A 237 -24.69 11.23 -13.44
N ARG A 238 -23.70 10.92 -14.30
CA ARG A 238 -22.50 10.18 -13.90
C ARG A 238 -21.63 10.99 -12.93
N LEU A 239 -21.50 12.29 -13.14
CA LEU A 239 -20.79 13.17 -12.20
C LEU A 239 -21.54 13.30 -10.87
N ALA A 240 -22.87 13.35 -10.87
CA ALA A 240 -23.68 13.32 -9.66
C ALA A 240 -23.49 12.01 -8.88
N LEU A 241 -23.45 10.87 -9.58
CA LEU A 241 -23.13 9.58 -8.98
C LEU A 241 -21.73 9.56 -8.34
N VAL A 242 -20.72 10.09 -9.03
CA VAL A 242 -19.35 10.20 -8.49
C VAL A 242 -19.38 11.00 -7.19
N LYS A 243 -19.98 12.19 -7.20
CA LYS A 243 -20.09 13.04 -6.00
C LYS A 243 -20.74 12.30 -4.83
N GLN A 244 -21.89 11.66 -5.09
CA GLN A 244 -22.57 10.85 -4.09
C GLN A 244 -21.66 9.78 -3.48
N LYS A 245 -20.92 9.02 -4.32
CA LYS A 245 -20.02 7.97 -3.82
C LYS A 245 -18.86 8.50 -3.00
N LEU A 246 -18.32 9.67 -3.35
CA LEU A 246 -17.28 10.32 -2.55
C LEU A 246 -17.82 10.81 -1.19
N GLU A 247 -19.02 11.39 -1.14
CA GLU A 247 -19.67 11.83 0.10
C GLU A 247 -20.03 10.64 1.01
N GLU A 248 -20.57 9.55 0.45
CA GLU A 248 -20.83 8.28 1.17
C GLU A 248 -19.52 7.70 1.74
N ALA A 249 -18.44 7.70 0.95
CA ALA A 249 -17.14 7.22 1.39
C ALA A 249 -16.58 8.06 2.55
N LYS A 250 -16.60 9.38 2.43
CA LYS A 250 -16.20 10.29 3.51
C LYS A 250 -17.00 10.05 4.79
N THR A 251 -18.30 9.82 4.66
CA THR A 251 -19.19 9.53 5.80
C THR A 251 -18.77 8.22 6.49
N PHE A 252 -18.56 7.14 5.73
CA PHE A 252 -18.12 5.86 6.26
C PHE A 252 -16.77 5.96 6.98
N ILE A 253 -15.79 6.62 6.35
CA ILE A 253 -14.46 6.77 6.93
C ILE A 253 -14.53 7.53 8.26
N ASN A 254 -15.23 8.66 8.30
CA ASN A 254 -15.29 9.49 9.51
C ASN A 254 -16.19 8.92 10.62
N GLN A 255 -17.24 8.16 10.27
CA GLN A 255 -18.20 7.64 11.24
C GLN A 255 -17.99 6.16 11.59
N VAL A 256 -17.16 5.42 10.86
CA VAL A 256 -16.90 4.00 11.12
C VAL A 256 -15.41 3.75 11.29
N TYR A 257 -14.59 3.99 10.25
CA TYR A 257 -13.18 3.64 10.27
C TYR A 257 -12.38 4.39 11.35
N ILE A 258 -12.46 5.72 11.38
CA ILE A 258 -11.70 6.52 12.36
C ILE A 258 -12.10 6.25 13.80
N PRO A 259 -13.40 6.17 14.17
CA PRO A 259 -13.81 5.79 15.53
C PRO A 259 -13.30 4.40 15.95
N ASP A 260 -13.37 3.40 15.07
CA ASP A 260 -12.88 2.05 15.36
C ASP A 260 -11.36 2.03 15.55
N LEU A 261 -10.62 2.73 14.68
CA LEU A 261 -9.17 2.89 14.79
C LEU A 261 -8.79 3.48 16.16
N LEU A 262 -9.44 4.57 16.57
CA LEU A 262 -9.15 5.23 17.84
C LEU A 262 -9.56 4.38 19.04
N MET A 263 -10.67 3.65 18.97
CA MET A 263 -11.09 2.69 20.00
C MET A 263 -10.02 1.60 20.19
N ILE A 264 -9.59 0.97 19.10
CA ILE A 264 -8.54 -0.07 19.12
C ILE A 264 -7.22 0.52 19.62
N ALA A 265 -6.79 1.66 19.06
CA ALA A 265 -5.56 2.32 19.46
C ALA A 265 -5.51 2.62 20.96
N ASN A 266 -6.61 3.12 21.53
CA ASN A 266 -6.68 3.44 22.96
C ASN A 266 -6.50 2.21 23.86
N VAL A 267 -6.96 1.03 23.45
CA VAL A 267 -6.82 -0.23 24.21
C VAL A 267 -5.38 -0.77 24.12
N TYR A 268 -4.75 -0.64 22.96
CA TYR A 268 -3.44 -1.27 22.70
C TYR A 268 -2.23 -0.32 22.82
N LYS A 269 -2.45 0.97 23.04
CA LYS A 269 -1.40 2.01 23.02
C LYS A 269 -0.23 1.75 23.97
N ASP A 270 -0.45 1.24 25.18
CA ASP A 270 0.60 1.09 26.19
C ASP A 270 1.75 0.16 25.76
N LYS A 271 1.42 -0.88 25.00
CA LYS A 271 2.39 -1.85 24.47
C LYS A 271 2.78 -1.51 23.03
N TRP A 272 1.79 -1.33 22.15
CA TRP A 272 2.00 -1.35 20.70
C TRP A 272 2.42 0.00 20.10
N SER A 273 2.41 1.07 20.87
CA SER A 273 3.05 2.34 20.52
C SER A 273 4.58 2.35 20.74
N LYS A 274 5.14 1.24 21.25
CA LYS A 274 6.57 1.11 21.60
C LYS A 274 7.28 -0.05 20.88
N ILE A 275 6.54 -0.85 20.12
CA ILE A 275 7.02 -2.05 19.42
C ILE A 275 6.92 -1.84 17.93
N GLY A 276 7.82 -2.45 17.17
CA GLY A 276 7.79 -2.43 15.72
C GLY A 276 8.40 -1.18 15.10
N GLY A 277 9.37 -0.55 15.77
CA GLY A 277 9.95 0.73 15.34
C GLY A 277 10.57 0.73 13.94
N GLY A 278 11.09 -0.41 13.48
CA GLY A 278 11.67 -0.54 12.15
C GLY A 278 12.93 0.28 11.92
N VAL A 279 13.22 0.58 10.66
CA VAL A 279 14.32 1.46 10.28
C VAL A 279 14.05 2.90 10.73
N ARG A 280 15.08 3.76 10.67
CA ARG A 280 14.99 5.13 11.18
C ARG A 280 14.86 6.18 10.07
N ASN A 281 14.83 5.74 8.81
CA ASN A 281 14.81 6.59 7.63
C ASN A 281 13.50 6.41 6.87
N TYR A 282 12.92 7.51 6.40
CA TYR A 282 11.59 7.55 5.78
C TYR A 282 11.64 8.29 4.46
N LEU A 283 11.06 7.71 3.41
CA LEU A 283 11.03 8.24 2.05
C LEU A 283 9.60 8.45 1.57
N SER A 284 9.34 9.62 0.99
CA SER A 284 8.15 9.93 0.19
C SER A 284 8.57 10.58 -1.13
N TYR A 285 8.05 10.07 -2.25
CA TYR A 285 8.23 10.73 -3.55
C TYR A 285 7.29 11.93 -3.73
N GLY A 286 6.31 12.06 -2.85
CA GLY A 286 5.26 13.06 -2.98
C GLY A 286 4.26 12.75 -4.08
N ASP A 287 3.02 13.21 -3.91
CA ASP A 287 1.95 13.00 -4.90
C ASP A 287 0.77 13.95 -4.69
N TYR A 288 -0.28 13.74 -5.49
CA TYR A 288 -1.45 14.60 -5.58
C TYR A 288 -1.08 16.03 -6.01
N PRO A 289 -0.53 16.19 -7.22
CA PRO A 289 -0.26 17.51 -7.79
C PRO A 289 -1.54 18.32 -7.86
N VAL A 290 -1.50 19.56 -7.38
CA VAL A 290 -2.67 20.47 -7.46
C VAL A 290 -2.77 21.09 -8.86
N PHE A 291 -1.64 21.32 -9.51
CA PHE A 291 -1.53 21.86 -10.86
C PHE A 291 -0.92 20.81 -11.80
N ASP A 292 0.37 20.68 -11.84
CA ASP A 292 1.06 19.67 -12.65
C ASP A 292 2.20 18.97 -11.88
N LEU A 293 2.80 17.93 -12.50
CA LEU A 293 3.88 17.16 -11.88
C LEU A 293 5.19 17.92 -11.73
N GLY A 294 5.36 19.04 -12.41
CA GLY A 294 6.55 19.90 -12.27
C GLY A 294 6.53 20.77 -11.01
N GLU A 295 5.33 21.02 -10.47
CA GLU A 295 5.14 21.91 -9.32
C GLU A 295 5.10 21.12 -8.00
N VAL A 296 6.21 20.48 -7.62
CA VAL A 296 6.31 19.57 -6.46
C VAL A 296 5.87 20.22 -5.15
N GLU A 297 6.11 21.52 -4.97
CA GLU A 297 5.69 22.28 -3.78
C GLU A 297 4.16 22.35 -3.62
N SER A 298 3.43 22.21 -4.75
CA SER A 298 1.95 22.20 -4.74
C SER A 298 1.35 20.88 -4.27
N TYR A 299 2.13 19.81 -4.18
CA TYR A 299 1.65 18.48 -3.87
C TYR A 299 0.95 18.42 -2.51
N LYS A 300 -0.16 17.66 -2.43
CA LYS A 300 -0.84 17.39 -1.15
C LYS A 300 0.03 16.54 -0.24
N ILE A 301 0.73 15.53 -0.79
CA ILE A 301 1.74 14.73 -0.08
C ILE A 301 3.12 15.28 -0.47
N PRO A 302 3.91 15.79 0.47
CA PRO A 302 5.21 16.37 0.15
C PRO A 302 6.24 15.32 -0.23
N ARG A 303 7.20 15.72 -1.08
CA ARG A 303 8.38 14.93 -1.44
C ARG A 303 9.51 15.17 -0.45
N GLY A 304 10.21 14.10 -0.06
CA GLY A 304 11.41 14.24 0.72
C GLY A 304 11.79 12.99 1.51
N ILE A 305 12.85 13.14 2.28
CA ILE A 305 13.40 12.10 3.15
C ILE A 305 13.62 12.67 4.55
N VAL A 306 13.24 11.90 5.55
CA VAL A 306 13.62 12.12 6.96
C VAL A 306 14.61 11.04 7.34
N LEU A 307 15.78 11.43 7.80
CA LEU A 307 16.85 10.53 8.26
C LEU A 307 16.90 10.48 9.77
N ASP A 308 17.19 9.29 10.30
CA ASP A 308 17.43 9.05 11.73
C ASP A 308 16.31 9.55 12.66
N ARG A 309 15.07 9.65 12.13
CA ARG A 309 13.90 10.21 12.84
C ARG A 309 14.06 11.68 13.24
N ASP A 310 14.93 12.41 12.57
CA ASP A 310 15.10 13.84 12.79
C ASP A 310 13.97 14.63 12.13
N LEU A 311 12.92 14.92 12.90
CA LEU A 311 11.74 15.66 12.44
C LEU A 311 12.00 17.16 12.21
N SER A 312 13.20 17.64 12.47
CA SER A 312 13.58 19.05 12.24
C SER A 312 14.01 19.30 10.79
N LYS A 313 14.23 18.24 9.98
CA LYS A 313 14.84 18.37 8.67
C LYS A 313 14.26 17.39 7.64
N VAL A 314 13.89 17.94 6.48
CA VAL A 314 13.54 17.17 5.29
C VAL A 314 14.65 17.29 4.26
N HIS A 315 15.16 16.17 3.79
CA HIS A 315 16.18 16.11 2.73
C HIS A 315 15.51 15.94 1.37
N PRO A 316 16.05 16.53 0.30
CA PRO A 316 15.55 16.30 -1.05
C PRO A 316 15.84 14.87 -1.51
N VAL A 317 15.05 14.40 -2.47
CA VAL A 317 15.26 13.14 -3.18
C VAL A 317 15.12 13.36 -4.69
N ASP A 318 16.07 12.82 -5.46
CA ASP A 318 16.05 12.78 -6.92
C ASP A 318 16.15 11.33 -7.41
N ALA A 319 15.03 10.79 -7.87
CA ALA A 319 14.98 9.43 -8.38
C ALA A 319 15.77 9.22 -9.69
N ASN A 320 16.09 10.30 -10.43
CA ASN A 320 16.91 10.23 -11.64
C ASN A 320 18.41 10.19 -11.34
N SER A 321 18.82 10.53 -10.12
CA SER A 321 20.23 10.55 -9.74
C SER A 321 20.79 9.13 -9.60
N PRO A 322 21.79 8.71 -10.39
CA PRO A 322 22.40 7.39 -10.31
C PRO A 322 23.04 7.07 -8.95
N GLU A 323 23.35 8.10 -8.18
CA GLU A 323 23.98 7.96 -6.87
C GLU A 323 22.97 7.85 -5.72
N GLU A 324 21.69 8.17 -5.97
CA GLU A 324 20.71 8.19 -4.89
C GLU A 324 20.01 6.86 -4.72
N ILE A 325 19.48 6.25 -5.78
CA ILE A 325 18.69 5.02 -5.68
C ILE A 325 19.39 3.91 -6.46
N LYS A 326 19.74 2.84 -5.74
CA LYS A 326 20.32 1.62 -6.33
C LYS A 326 19.62 0.40 -5.79
N GLU A 327 19.42 -0.60 -6.65
CA GLU A 327 18.94 -1.92 -6.26
C GLU A 327 20.10 -2.90 -6.19
N TYR A 328 20.16 -3.65 -5.09
CA TYR A 328 21.15 -4.69 -4.81
C TYR A 328 20.47 -6.07 -4.84
N ILE A 329 21.25 -7.12 -5.11
CA ILE A 329 20.74 -8.49 -5.25
C ILE A 329 21.54 -9.52 -4.44
N TYR A 330 22.35 -9.11 -3.48
CA TYR A 330 23.26 -10.00 -2.75
C TYR A 330 22.52 -11.20 -2.14
N HIS A 331 21.38 -10.97 -1.47
CA HIS A 331 20.50 -12.01 -0.94
C HIS A 331 19.25 -12.25 -1.79
N SER A 332 19.23 -11.79 -3.05
CA SER A 332 18.08 -11.95 -3.94
C SER A 332 18.38 -12.94 -5.05
N TRP A 333 17.40 -13.77 -5.42
CA TRP A 333 17.54 -14.80 -6.46
C TRP A 333 17.60 -14.21 -7.89
N TYR A 334 18.50 -13.25 -8.07
CA TYR A 334 18.82 -12.63 -9.36
C TYR A 334 20.33 -12.69 -9.58
N LYS A 335 20.72 -12.36 -10.81
CA LYS A 335 22.10 -12.23 -11.23
C LYS A 335 22.29 -10.93 -12.00
N TYR A 336 23.32 -10.20 -11.66
CA TYR A 336 23.77 -9.03 -12.42
C TYR A 336 25.00 -9.34 -13.25
N THR A 337 25.07 -8.77 -14.45
CA THR A 337 26.25 -8.91 -15.34
C THR A 337 27.51 -8.37 -14.69
N GLN A 338 27.38 -7.35 -13.84
CA GLN A 338 28.48 -6.71 -13.10
C GLN A 338 28.82 -7.45 -11.79
N GLY A 339 28.12 -8.54 -11.47
CA GLY A 339 28.29 -9.33 -10.24
C GLY A 339 27.29 -8.93 -9.15
N ASP A 340 27.01 -9.87 -8.25
CA ASP A 340 25.90 -9.80 -7.29
C ASP A 340 26.06 -8.75 -6.18
N LYS A 341 27.26 -8.17 -6.04
CA LYS A 341 27.54 -7.03 -5.13
C LYS A 341 27.34 -5.67 -5.76
N ALA A 342 27.12 -5.62 -7.07
CA ALA A 342 26.88 -4.36 -7.76
C ALA A 342 25.50 -3.78 -7.37
N GLY A 343 25.46 -2.48 -7.06
CA GLY A 343 24.21 -1.73 -6.97
C GLY A 343 23.95 -1.04 -8.29
N LEU A 344 22.82 -1.36 -8.95
CA LEU A 344 22.45 -0.76 -10.23
C LEU A 344 21.34 0.27 -10.03
N HIS A 345 21.50 1.45 -10.66
CA HIS A 345 20.38 2.38 -10.79
C HIS A 345 19.32 1.76 -11.71
N PRO A 346 18.00 1.93 -11.45
CA PRO A 346 16.96 1.24 -12.20
C PRO A 346 16.98 1.48 -13.73
N TYR A 347 17.50 2.59 -14.24
CA TYR A 347 17.70 2.75 -15.69
C TYR A 347 18.69 1.74 -16.30
N GLU A 348 19.64 1.27 -15.50
CA GLU A 348 20.63 0.25 -15.85
C GLU A 348 20.29 -1.11 -15.25
N GLY A 349 19.15 -1.20 -14.54
CA GLY A 349 18.72 -2.38 -13.81
C GLY A 349 18.55 -3.60 -14.72
N GLU A 350 18.88 -4.77 -14.18
CA GLU A 350 18.75 -6.06 -14.84
C GLU A 350 17.75 -6.96 -14.12
N THR A 351 17.05 -7.80 -14.88
CA THR A 351 16.10 -8.79 -14.34
C THR A 351 16.46 -10.16 -14.91
N HIS A 352 17.63 -10.67 -14.51
CA HIS A 352 18.07 -12.02 -14.80
C HIS A 352 17.87 -12.90 -13.56
N LEU A 353 17.07 -13.93 -13.72
CA LEU A 353 16.63 -14.80 -12.66
C LEU A 353 17.66 -15.89 -12.39
N GLU A 354 17.97 -16.11 -11.13
CA GLU A 354 18.90 -17.15 -10.70
C GLU A 354 18.43 -17.75 -9.36
N TYR A 355 17.59 -18.79 -9.43
CA TYR A 355 17.14 -19.47 -8.23
C TYR A 355 18.20 -20.42 -7.73
N THR A 356 18.85 -20.05 -6.63
CA THR A 356 19.83 -20.88 -5.92
C THR A 356 19.28 -21.42 -4.61
N GLY A 357 18.09 -20.99 -4.22
CA GLY A 357 17.51 -21.28 -2.92
C GLY A 357 17.08 -22.75 -2.72
N PRO A 358 16.63 -23.06 -1.50
CA PRO A 358 16.27 -24.42 -1.14
C PRO A 358 15.10 -24.93 -1.96
N ARG A 359 15.17 -26.19 -2.41
CA ARG A 359 14.04 -26.88 -3.04
C ARG A 359 13.12 -27.47 -1.97
N PRO A 360 11.80 -27.42 -2.15
CA PRO A 360 10.87 -28.08 -1.24
C PRO A 360 11.12 -29.60 -1.18
N PRO A 361 10.90 -30.23 -0.03
CA PRO A 361 10.54 -29.65 1.26
C PRO A 361 11.78 -29.11 2.00
N TYR A 362 11.82 -27.81 2.25
CA TYR A 362 12.87 -27.20 3.06
C TYR A 362 12.30 -26.66 4.37
N LYS A 363 13.07 -26.75 5.45
CA LYS A 363 12.62 -26.30 6.77
C LYS A 363 12.98 -24.86 7.05
N LEU A 364 14.20 -24.45 6.74
CA LEU A 364 14.74 -23.11 7.01
C LEU A 364 15.41 -22.55 5.76
N LEU A 365 15.39 -21.22 5.62
CA LEU A 365 16.15 -20.51 4.61
C LEU A 365 17.65 -20.60 4.92
N ASP A 366 18.48 -20.69 3.89
CA ASP A 366 19.90 -20.43 3.99
C ASP A 366 20.11 -18.91 3.90
N VAL A 367 20.27 -18.30 5.06
CA VAL A 367 20.29 -16.83 5.19
C VAL A 367 21.66 -16.21 4.88
N GLU A 368 22.67 -17.03 4.74
CA GLU A 368 24.02 -16.63 4.30
C GLU A 368 24.10 -16.53 2.77
N ASP A 369 23.18 -17.20 2.05
CA ASP A 369 23.04 -17.15 0.59
C ASP A 369 21.82 -16.31 0.19
N LYS A 370 21.34 -16.47 -1.04
CA LYS A 370 20.12 -15.84 -1.56
C LYS A 370 18.89 -16.49 -0.95
N TYR A 371 17.95 -15.68 -0.44
CA TYR A 371 16.76 -16.20 0.23
C TYR A 371 15.45 -15.50 -0.12
N SER A 372 15.44 -14.57 -1.09
CA SER A 372 14.24 -13.83 -1.48
C SER A 372 14.20 -13.53 -2.98
N TRP A 373 13.00 -13.43 -3.57
CA TRP A 373 12.81 -12.88 -4.91
C TRP A 373 12.72 -11.35 -4.94
N ILE A 374 12.81 -10.67 -3.80
CA ILE A 374 12.74 -9.22 -3.72
C ILE A 374 14.15 -8.65 -3.84
N LYS A 375 14.37 -7.69 -4.74
CA LYS A 375 15.60 -6.90 -4.79
C LYS A 375 15.70 -5.98 -3.59
N THR A 376 16.88 -5.46 -3.29
CA THR A 376 17.15 -4.63 -2.12
C THR A 376 17.45 -3.18 -2.55
N PRO A 377 16.43 -2.31 -2.64
CA PRO A 377 16.66 -0.89 -2.91
C PRO A 377 17.25 -0.19 -1.69
N ARG A 378 18.15 0.76 -1.96
CA ARG A 378 18.78 1.64 -0.97
C ARG A 378 18.87 3.07 -1.52
N TRP A 379 18.68 4.04 -0.64
CA TRP A 379 18.99 5.44 -0.91
C TRP A 379 20.36 5.75 -0.33
N LYS A 380 21.35 6.01 -1.21
CA LYS A 380 22.75 6.23 -0.77
C LYS A 380 23.24 5.18 0.24
N GLN A 381 22.92 3.92 -0.02
CA GLN A 381 23.19 2.73 0.82
C GLN A 381 22.35 2.64 2.11
N GLU A 382 21.50 3.60 2.42
CA GLU A 382 20.62 3.57 3.58
C GLU A 382 19.29 2.85 3.29
N PRO A 383 18.79 2.01 4.21
CA PRO A 383 17.46 1.44 4.11
C PRO A 383 16.41 2.51 4.38
N MET A 384 15.32 2.47 3.62
CA MET A 384 14.20 3.39 3.78
C MET A 384 12.91 2.64 4.11
N GLU A 385 12.12 3.18 5.03
CA GLU A 385 10.71 2.83 5.17
C GLU A 385 9.88 3.73 4.27
N VAL A 386 8.92 3.14 3.56
CA VAL A 386 7.95 3.85 2.74
C VAL A 386 6.53 3.47 3.15
N GLY A 387 5.55 4.29 2.83
CA GLY A 387 4.15 4.01 3.15
C GLY A 387 3.47 5.17 3.87
N PRO A 388 2.24 4.95 4.39
CA PRO A 388 1.48 5.99 5.08
C PRO A 388 2.26 6.65 6.21
N LEU A 389 2.97 5.87 7.03
CA LEU A 389 3.79 6.44 8.10
C LEU A 389 4.90 7.34 7.53
N ALA A 390 5.64 6.88 6.53
CA ALA A 390 6.72 7.67 5.93
C ALA A 390 6.21 8.99 5.35
N ARG A 391 5.08 8.97 4.64
CA ARG A 391 4.43 10.19 4.10
C ARG A 391 4.03 11.16 5.20
N LEU A 392 3.43 10.65 6.29
CA LEU A 392 3.08 11.51 7.44
C LEU A 392 4.30 12.06 8.16
N ILE A 393 5.39 11.27 8.32
CA ILE A 393 6.64 11.73 8.93
C ILE A 393 7.28 12.84 8.09
N VAL A 394 7.35 12.68 6.77
CA VAL A 394 7.88 13.72 5.86
C VAL A 394 6.99 14.97 5.91
N ALA A 395 5.66 14.81 5.89
CA ALA A 395 4.72 15.92 5.98
C ALA A 395 4.81 16.64 7.33
N TYR A 396 4.92 15.89 8.42
CA TYR A 396 5.06 16.44 9.77
C TYR A 396 6.36 17.25 9.92
N ALA A 397 7.49 16.69 9.47
CA ALA A 397 8.78 17.36 9.48
C ALA A 397 8.80 18.63 8.58
N ALA A 398 8.08 18.60 7.46
CA ALA A 398 7.91 19.75 6.56
C ALA A 398 6.93 20.80 7.11
N GLY A 399 6.23 20.55 8.21
CA GLY A 399 5.16 21.42 8.72
C GLY A 399 3.95 21.52 7.79
N LYS A 400 3.72 20.49 6.94
CA LYS A 400 2.64 20.50 5.94
C LYS A 400 1.27 20.31 6.59
N GLU A 401 0.34 21.17 6.23
CA GLU A 401 -1.05 21.08 6.67
C GLU A 401 -1.94 20.45 5.58
N PRO A 402 -2.98 19.69 5.94
CA PRO A 402 -3.49 19.44 7.31
C PRO A 402 -2.82 18.27 8.05
N GLN A 403 -1.82 17.61 7.45
CA GLN A 403 -1.21 16.40 7.98
C GLN A 403 -0.69 16.60 9.41
N LYS A 404 0.06 17.70 9.63
CA LYS A 404 0.65 18.00 10.93
C LYS A 404 -0.43 18.16 12.02
N SER A 405 -1.43 18.97 11.77
CA SER A 405 -2.52 19.22 12.73
C SER A 405 -3.31 17.95 13.05
N ILE A 406 -3.58 17.08 12.07
CA ILE A 406 -4.31 15.81 12.26
C ILE A 406 -3.48 14.84 13.13
N VAL A 407 -2.18 14.78 12.91
CA VAL A 407 -1.27 13.96 13.74
C VAL A 407 -1.24 14.47 15.17
N ASP A 408 -1.02 15.77 15.36
CA ASP A 408 -0.97 16.39 16.69
C ASP A 408 -2.30 16.20 17.46
N GLU A 409 -3.44 16.33 16.78
CA GLU A 409 -4.76 16.08 17.36
C GLU A 409 -4.92 14.62 17.80
N THR A 410 -4.52 13.68 16.97
CA THR A 410 -4.63 12.24 17.24
C THR A 410 -3.74 11.82 18.41
N LEU A 411 -2.50 12.28 18.42
CA LEU A 411 -1.58 11.99 19.52
C LEU A 411 -2.09 12.56 20.85
N ARG A 412 -2.61 13.79 20.85
CA ARG A 412 -3.22 14.40 22.04
C ARG A 412 -4.46 13.63 22.52
N GLN A 413 -5.34 13.18 21.59
CA GLN A 413 -6.52 12.41 21.93
C GLN A 413 -6.17 11.05 22.56
N LEU A 414 -5.08 10.43 22.14
CA LEU A 414 -4.59 9.16 22.66
C LEU A 414 -3.65 9.32 23.86
N ASP A 415 -3.30 10.55 24.24
CA ASP A 415 -2.29 10.85 25.27
C ASP A 415 -0.95 10.16 24.97
N LEU A 416 -0.43 10.35 23.75
CA LEU A 416 0.80 9.75 23.26
C LEU A 416 1.81 10.82 22.80
N PRO A 417 3.10 10.60 23.01
CA PRO A 417 4.15 11.44 22.45
C PRO A 417 4.34 11.18 20.95
N VAL A 418 5.02 12.09 20.26
CA VAL A 418 5.30 11.95 18.82
C VAL A 418 6.09 10.68 18.48
N ASP A 419 6.95 10.21 19.38
CA ASP A 419 7.73 8.97 19.19
C ASP A 419 6.84 7.72 19.05
N ALA A 420 5.59 7.78 19.51
CA ALA A 420 4.62 6.69 19.31
C ALA A 420 4.29 6.42 17.83
N LEU A 421 4.54 7.37 16.95
CA LEU A 421 4.41 7.17 15.50
C LEU A 421 5.35 6.09 14.98
N PHE A 422 6.55 5.97 15.55
CA PHE A 422 7.56 5.00 15.13
C PHE A 422 7.29 3.60 15.71
N SER A 423 6.14 3.03 15.37
CA SER A 423 5.66 1.76 15.95
C SER A 423 4.68 1.04 15.03
N THR A 424 4.37 -0.20 15.36
CA THR A 424 3.29 -0.97 14.73
C THR A 424 1.95 -0.23 14.77
N LEU A 425 1.58 0.31 15.94
CA LEU A 425 0.34 1.06 16.10
C LEU A 425 0.38 2.38 15.31
N GLY A 426 1.54 3.03 15.27
CA GLY A 426 1.73 4.26 14.49
C GLY A 426 1.51 4.06 12.99
N ARG A 427 1.98 2.93 12.40
CA ARG A 427 1.70 2.60 10.99
C ARG A 427 0.21 2.36 10.76
N THR A 428 -0.42 1.61 11.66
CA THR A 428 -1.87 1.35 11.58
C THR A 428 -2.67 2.65 11.64
N ALA A 429 -2.30 3.56 12.55
CA ALA A 429 -2.93 4.88 12.67
C ALA A 429 -2.69 5.74 11.42
N ALA A 430 -1.46 5.74 10.89
CA ALA A 430 -1.09 6.53 9.72
C ALA A 430 -1.98 6.23 8.50
N SER A 431 -2.27 4.95 8.24
CA SER A 431 -3.17 4.54 7.15
C SER A 431 -4.58 5.11 7.31
N GLY A 432 -5.13 5.11 8.52
CA GLY A 432 -6.46 5.67 8.79
C GLY A 432 -6.50 7.19 8.65
N LEU A 433 -5.49 7.88 9.19
CA LEU A 433 -5.40 9.35 9.07
C LEU A 433 -5.25 9.78 7.62
N GLU A 434 -4.45 9.06 6.83
CA GLU A 434 -4.31 9.31 5.40
C GLU A 434 -5.61 9.02 4.63
N CYS A 435 -6.31 7.95 4.97
CA CYS A 435 -7.63 7.63 4.41
C CYS A 435 -8.64 8.77 4.63
N ARG A 436 -8.66 9.37 5.84
CA ARG A 436 -9.48 10.54 6.17
C ARG A 436 -9.14 11.73 5.28
N MET A 437 -7.86 12.04 5.11
CA MET A 437 -7.43 13.15 4.24
C MET A 437 -7.75 12.90 2.77
N ALA A 438 -7.56 11.66 2.28
CA ALA A 438 -7.88 11.29 0.91
C ALA A 438 -9.37 11.50 0.59
N ALA A 439 -10.26 11.28 1.55
CA ALA A 439 -11.69 11.55 1.39
C ALA A 439 -11.99 13.04 1.22
N ASP A 440 -11.26 13.91 1.91
CA ASP A 440 -11.37 15.36 1.74
C ASP A 440 -10.80 15.80 0.38
N TRP A 441 -9.61 15.34 0.03
CA TRP A 441 -8.94 15.66 -1.23
C TRP A 441 -9.75 15.21 -2.46
N ALA A 442 -10.40 14.03 -2.40
CA ALA A 442 -11.24 13.53 -3.48
C ALA A 442 -12.37 14.53 -3.82
N LEU A 443 -13.02 15.10 -2.82
CA LEU A 443 -14.06 16.12 -3.00
C LEU A 443 -13.49 17.47 -3.46
N GLU A 444 -12.31 17.87 -2.97
CA GLU A 444 -11.65 19.08 -3.45
C GLU A 444 -11.32 18.98 -4.94
N PHE A 445 -10.70 17.89 -5.38
CA PHE A 445 -10.37 17.64 -6.80
C PHE A 445 -11.63 17.52 -7.66
N PHE A 446 -12.68 16.87 -7.13
CA PHE A 446 -13.97 16.80 -7.82
C PHE A 446 -14.57 18.21 -8.03
N ASN A 447 -14.59 19.04 -7.00
CA ASN A 447 -15.10 20.40 -7.10
C ASN A 447 -14.25 21.25 -8.08
N GLN A 448 -12.93 21.05 -8.11
CA GLN A 448 -12.08 21.73 -9.08
C GLN A 448 -12.37 21.26 -10.52
N LEU A 449 -12.60 19.94 -10.74
CA LEU A 449 -13.04 19.40 -12.03
C LEU A 449 -14.34 20.08 -12.48
N ILE A 450 -15.35 20.14 -11.62
CA ILE A 450 -16.63 20.81 -11.95
C ILE A 450 -16.41 22.27 -12.33
N LYS A 451 -15.59 23.00 -11.57
CA LYS A 451 -15.26 24.41 -11.87
C LYS A 451 -14.57 24.58 -13.23
N ASN A 452 -13.68 23.66 -13.60
CA ASN A 452 -13.03 23.69 -14.92
C ASN A 452 -14.06 23.47 -16.05
N LEU A 453 -15.01 22.54 -15.86
CA LEU A 453 -16.09 22.29 -16.81
C LEU A 453 -17.03 23.51 -16.95
N GLU A 454 -17.38 24.16 -15.84
CA GLU A 454 -18.16 25.41 -15.85
C GLU A 454 -17.45 26.53 -16.63
N ASN A 455 -16.12 26.56 -16.61
CA ASN A 455 -15.31 27.49 -17.39
C ASN A 455 -15.12 27.05 -18.87
N GLY A 456 -15.75 25.97 -19.30
CA GLY A 456 -15.74 25.48 -20.69
C GLY A 456 -14.52 24.60 -21.04
N ASP A 457 -13.70 24.20 -20.08
CA ASP A 457 -12.59 23.26 -20.33
C ASP A 457 -13.03 21.82 -20.06
N SER A 458 -13.19 21.01 -21.11
CA SER A 458 -13.54 19.58 -21.03
C SER A 458 -12.40 18.66 -21.52
N ARG A 459 -11.21 19.19 -21.76
CA ARG A 459 -10.09 18.41 -22.30
C ARG A 459 -9.62 17.36 -21.30
N MET A 460 -9.47 16.12 -21.79
CA MET A 460 -9.04 14.98 -20.98
C MET A 460 -7.72 14.36 -21.46
N ALA A 461 -7.24 14.73 -22.64
CA ALA A 461 -5.99 14.19 -23.19
C ALA A 461 -5.24 15.23 -24.01
N ASN A 462 -3.92 15.13 -24.04
CA ASN A 462 -3.01 15.80 -24.93
C ASN A 462 -2.37 14.75 -25.85
N SER A 463 -2.78 14.72 -27.12
CA SER A 463 -2.29 13.75 -28.12
C SER A 463 -1.21 14.31 -29.05
N ALA A 464 -0.70 15.53 -28.79
CA ALA A 464 0.27 16.19 -29.67
C ALA A 464 1.56 15.39 -29.89
N GLU A 465 1.97 14.61 -28.88
CA GLU A 465 3.18 13.81 -28.91
C GLU A 465 2.92 12.30 -29.15
N TRP A 466 1.74 11.92 -29.69
CA TRP A 466 1.38 10.51 -29.92
C TRP A 466 2.08 9.87 -31.11
N GLU A 467 2.47 10.68 -32.10
CA GLU A 467 3.08 10.19 -33.34
C GLU A 467 4.55 9.82 -33.09
N ARG A 468 4.83 8.52 -33.09
CA ARG A 468 6.16 7.96 -32.76
C ARG A 468 7.28 8.35 -33.74
N GLU A 469 6.91 8.73 -34.96
CA GLU A 469 7.87 9.21 -35.97
C GLU A 469 8.64 10.44 -35.51
N ASN A 470 8.09 11.19 -34.55
CA ASN A 470 8.68 12.39 -33.97
C ASN A 470 9.46 12.12 -32.68
N TRP A 471 9.50 10.86 -32.22
CA TRP A 471 10.22 10.51 -30.99
C TRP A 471 11.72 10.37 -31.26
N PRO A 472 12.61 10.85 -30.37
CA PRO A 472 14.04 10.58 -30.43
C PRO A 472 14.35 9.09 -30.39
N ASP A 473 15.49 8.71 -30.98
CA ASP A 473 15.94 7.32 -31.00
C ASP A 473 16.22 6.76 -29.61
N HIS A 474 16.55 7.62 -28.64
CA HIS A 474 16.84 7.20 -27.27
C HIS A 474 16.28 8.21 -26.27
N GLU A 475 15.50 7.70 -25.32
CA GLU A 475 14.89 8.47 -24.23
C GLU A 475 14.80 7.62 -22.95
N GLN A 476 14.73 8.31 -21.82
CA GLN A 476 14.46 7.66 -20.54
C GLN A 476 13.55 8.54 -19.69
N GLY A 477 12.75 7.93 -18.84
CA GLY A 477 11.88 8.66 -17.94
C GLY A 477 11.50 7.84 -16.71
N VAL A 478 11.10 8.56 -15.66
CA VAL A 478 10.61 7.97 -14.41
C VAL A 478 9.20 8.46 -14.10
N GLY A 479 8.33 7.52 -13.80
CA GLY A 479 6.99 7.79 -13.29
C GLY A 479 6.93 7.56 -11.80
N LEU A 480 6.93 8.64 -11.04
CA LEU A 480 6.81 8.62 -9.58
C LEU A 480 5.35 8.68 -9.18
N ALA A 481 4.99 7.89 -8.19
CA ALA A 481 3.68 7.92 -7.56
C ALA A 481 3.79 7.47 -6.10
N GLU A 482 2.84 7.89 -5.29
CA GLU A 482 2.64 7.32 -3.96
C GLU A 482 1.50 6.29 -4.05
N ALA A 483 1.85 5.00 -3.99
CA ALA A 483 0.87 3.94 -3.84
C ALA A 483 0.29 3.95 -2.41
N PRO A 484 -0.87 3.35 -2.13
CA PRO A 484 -1.35 3.21 -0.75
C PRO A 484 -0.26 2.71 0.20
N ARG A 485 0.57 1.79 -0.27
CA ARG A 485 1.67 1.14 0.49
C ARG A 485 2.99 1.90 0.46
N GLY A 486 3.11 3.00 -0.31
CA GLY A 486 4.28 3.89 -0.28
C GLY A 486 4.86 4.28 -1.63
N ALA A 487 6.10 4.72 -1.59
CA ALA A 487 6.85 5.24 -2.72
C ALA A 487 6.99 4.22 -3.86
N LEU A 488 6.48 4.57 -5.03
CA LEU A 488 6.48 3.78 -6.26
C LEU A 488 7.20 4.53 -7.37
N ALA A 489 8.13 3.86 -8.03
CA ALA A 489 8.81 4.40 -9.21
C ALA A 489 8.83 3.37 -10.34
N HIS A 490 8.41 3.78 -11.54
CA HIS A 490 8.56 3.04 -12.78
C HIS A 490 9.59 3.74 -13.66
N PHE A 491 10.67 3.05 -13.99
CA PHE A 491 11.74 3.54 -14.84
C PHE A 491 11.61 2.92 -16.22
N ILE A 492 11.63 3.74 -17.26
CA ILE A 492 11.57 3.30 -18.65
C ILE A 492 12.76 3.83 -19.44
N VAL A 493 13.37 2.97 -20.25
CA VAL A 493 14.33 3.33 -21.29
C VAL A 493 13.70 2.97 -22.62
N ILE A 494 13.54 3.94 -23.50
CA ILE A 494 12.98 3.81 -24.85
C ILE A 494 14.12 3.90 -25.84
N ASP A 495 14.18 2.95 -26.76
CA ASP A 495 15.14 2.94 -27.88
C ASP A 495 14.39 2.58 -29.15
N LYS A 496 14.54 3.40 -30.20
CA LYS A 496 13.86 3.23 -31.50
C LYS A 496 12.35 2.96 -31.35
N ASN A 497 11.69 3.77 -30.53
CA ASN A 497 10.25 3.69 -30.27
C ASN A 497 9.78 2.37 -29.61
N ARG A 498 10.68 1.65 -28.93
CA ARG A 498 10.41 0.41 -28.20
C ARG A 498 10.98 0.48 -26.79
N VAL A 499 10.34 -0.23 -25.88
CA VAL A 499 10.87 -0.38 -24.53
C VAL A 499 12.14 -1.21 -24.57
N LYS A 500 13.28 -0.60 -24.28
CA LYS A 500 14.58 -1.28 -24.15
C LYS A 500 14.78 -1.87 -22.78
N ASN A 501 14.45 -1.09 -21.74
CA ASN A 501 14.49 -1.54 -20.35
C ASN A 501 13.31 -0.97 -19.58
N TYR A 502 12.86 -1.73 -18.60
CA TYR A 502 11.80 -1.33 -17.67
C TYR A 502 12.10 -1.90 -16.30
N GLN A 503 12.08 -1.06 -15.27
CA GLN A 503 12.30 -1.47 -13.89
C GLN A 503 11.27 -0.82 -12.97
N MET A 504 10.83 -1.56 -11.96
CA MET A 504 9.82 -1.11 -11.01
C MET A 504 10.35 -1.23 -9.58
N VAL A 505 10.63 -0.08 -8.96
CA VAL A 505 10.95 -0.03 -7.53
C VAL A 505 9.67 0.28 -6.78
N VAL A 506 9.07 -0.75 -6.18
CA VAL A 506 7.73 -0.66 -5.59
C VAL A 506 7.80 -0.57 -4.06
N PRO A 507 6.73 -0.12 -3.37
CA PRO A 507 6.77 0.09 -1.91
C PRO A 507 7.20 -1.14 -1.12
N THR A 508 6.64 -2.31 -1.42
CA THR A 508 6.97 -3.54 -0.71
C THR A 508 8.38 -4.02 -1.02
N THR A 509 8.97 -3.62 -2.15
CA THR A 509 10.40 -3.87 -2.43
C THR A 509 11.28 -3.11 -1.44
N TRP A 510 10.96 -1.85 -1.11
CA TRP A 510 11.67 -1.10 -0.07
C TRP A 510 11.53 -1.77 1.30
N ASN A 511 10.30 -2.09 1.70
CA ASN A 511 9.99 -2.49 3.07
C ASN A 511 10.32 -3.97 3.37
N ALA A 512 10.10 -4.89 2.42
CA ALA A 512 10.22 -6.34 2.59
C ALA A 512 11.47 -6.94 1.96
N SER A 513 12.40 -6.13 1.46
CA SER A 513 13.64 -6.64 0.88
C SER A 513 14.46 -7.42 1.91
N PRO A 514 15.26 -8.40 1.47
CA PRO A 514 16.26 -9.01 2.31
C PRO A 514 17.30 -7.97 2.73
N ARG A 515 18.12 -8.29 3.72
CA ARG A 515 19.26 -7.45 4.11
C ARG A 515 20.24 -7.30 2.96
N ASP A 516 21.04 -6.25 2.99
CA ASP A 516 22.09 -6.04 2.00
C ASP A 516 23.36 -6.82 2.32
N GLU A 517 24.40 -6.65 1.49
CA GLU A 517 25.71 -7.33 1.63
C GLU A 517 26.42 -7.00 2.95
N ASN A 518 26.08 -5.89 3.60
CA ASN A 518 26.65 -5.48 4.88
C ASN A 518 25.81 -5.97 6.06
N GLY A 519 24.74 -6.73 5.82
CA GLY A 519 23.82 -7.23 6.83
C GLY A 519 22.83 -6.18 7.34
N VAL A 520 22.69 -5.03 6.66
CA VAL A 520 21.78 -3.97 7.06
C VAL A 520 20.33 -4.36 6.75
N LEU A 521 19.51 -4.41 7.80
CA LEU A 521 18.12 -4.85 7.74
C LEU A 521 17.24 -3.86 6.97
N SER A 522 16.25 -4.37 6.24
CA SER A 522 15.15 -3.59 5.70
C SER A 522 14.02 -3.42 6.72
N ALA A 523 12.97 -2.68 6.36
CA ALA A 523 11.97 -2.24 7.32
C ALA A 523 11.23 -3.40 8.03
N TYR A 524 10.85 -4.48 7.32
CA TYR A 524 10.17 -5.62 7.94
C TYR A 524 11.06 -6.36 8.93
N GLU A 525 12.27 -6.73 8.51
CA GLU A 525 13.20 -7.43 9.37
C GLU A 525 13.54 -6.60 10.61
N SER A 526 13.82 -5.31 10.42
CA SER A 526 14.12 -4.37 11.50
C SER A 526 12.95 -4.17 12.49
N ALA A 527 11.72 -4.10 11.98
CA ALA A 527 10.53 -3.87 12.81
C ALA A 527 10.20 -5.07 13.72
N LEU A 528 10.61 -6.27 13.33
CA LEU A 528 10.38 -7.47 14.12
C LEU A 528 11.36 -7.59 15.31
N ILE A 529 12.56 -7.01 15.20
CA ILE A 529 13.57 -7.10 16.27
C ILE A 529 13.06 -6.48 17.56
N GLY A 530 13.24 -7.20 18.67
CA GLY A 530 12.80 -6.75 20.00
C GLY A 530 11.32 -7.01 20.29
N THR A 531 10.54 -7.54 19.31
CA THR A 531 9.13 -7.87 19.54
C THR A 531 9.03 -9.06 20.51
N PRO A 532 8.29 -8.93 21.63
CA PRO A 532 8.03 -10.04 22.53
C PRO A 532 7.02 -11.01 21.90
N ILE A 533 7.28 -12.32 22.01
CA ILE A 533 6.39 -13.39 21.53
C ILE A 533 5.83 -14.12 22.74
N TYR A 534 4.50 -14.17 22.81
CA TYR A 534 3.80 -14.88 23.88
C TYR A 534 3.80 -16.40 23.64
N ASP A 535 3.42 -16.81 22.43
CA ASP A 535 3.39 -18.21 22.02
C ASP A 535 4.03 -18.37 20.63
N PRO A 536 5.19 -19.03 20.52
CA PRO A 536 5.84 -19.28 19.22
C PRO A 536 4.98 -20.09 18.22
N LYS A 537 3.97 -20.83 18.70
CA LYS A 537 3.02 -21.57 17.85
C LYS A 537 1.87 -20.71 17.34
N GLN A 538 1.63 -19.58 17.98
CA GLN A 538 0.61 -18.61 17.63
C GLN A 538 1.21 -17.20 17.60
N PRO A 539 2.14 -16.90 16.69
CA PRO A 539 2.94 -15.67 16.70
C PRO A 539 2.14 -14.45 16.22
N LEU A 540 1.09 -14.10 16.96
CA LEU A 540 0.19 -12.97 16.66
C LEU A 540 0.95 -11.65 16.55
N GLU A 541 1.98 -11.49 17.35
CA GLU A 541 2.79 -10.27 17.39
C GLU A 541 3.58 -10.07 16.09
N ILE A 542 4.05 -11.15 15.44
CA ILE A 542 4.67 -11.07 14.12
C ILE A 542 3.64 -10.62 13.08
N LEU A 543 2.43 -11.24 13.10
CA LEU A 543 1.37 -10.87 12.17
C LEU A 543 1.00 -9.38 12.32
N ARG A 544 0.79 -8.89 13.55
CA ARG A 544 0.49 -7.48 13.81
C ARG A 544 1.54 -6.54 13.22
N THR A 545 2.82 -6.85 13.45
CA THR A 545 3.92 -6.01 12.99
C THR A 545 4.00 -6.02 11.45
N ILE A 546 3.96 -7.19 10.83
CA ILE A 546 4.02 -7.31 9.37
C ILE A 546 2.79 -6.69 8.70
N HIS A 547 1.59 -6.98 9.18
CA HIS A 547 0.35 -6.42 8.62
C HIS A 547 0.28 -4.89 8.75
N SER A 548 0.93 -4.28 9.75
CA SER A 548 0.97 -2.82 9.86
C SER A 548 1.60 -2.10 8.67
N PHE A 549 2.42 -2.79 7.89
CA PHE A 549 3.01 -2.30 6.64
C PHE A 549 2.12 -2.52 5.41
N ASP A 550 1.03 -3.28 5.53
CA ASP A 550 0.16 -3.67 4.41
C ASP A 550 0.93 -4.35 3.26
N PRO A 551 1.46 -5.58 3.46
CA PRO A 551 2.28 -6.25 2.44
C PRO A 551 1.55 -6.47 1.12
N CYS A 552 2.22 -6.13 0.00
CA CYS A 552 1.76 -6.41 -1.36
C CYS A 552 2.89 -7.08 -2.16
N LEU A 553 3.01 -8.40 -2.03
CA LEU A 553 4.14 -9.15 -2.57
C LEU A 553 4.05 -9.32 -4.09
N ALA A 554 2.85 -9.41 -4.67
CA ALA A 554 2.72 -9.46 -6.12
C ALA A 554 3.22 -8.17 -6.80
N CYS A 555 3.22 -7.05 -6.08
CA CYS A 555 3.87 -5.83 -6.56
C CYS A 555 5.40 -5.95 -6.56
N ALA A 556 5.96 -6.65 -5.57
CA ALA A 556 7.40 -6.68 -5.31
C ALA A 556 8.16 -7.76 -6.10
N VAL A 557 7.46 -8.70 -6.77
CA VAL A 557 8.07 -9.90 -7.33
C VAL A 557 7.42 -10.34 -8.66
N HIS A 558 8.24 -10.69 -9.69
CA HIS A 558 7.72 -10.93 -11.06
C HIS A 558 8.49 -11.98 -11.87
N LEU A 559 7.89 -13.20 -12.25
CA LEU A 559 8.54 -14.12 -13.18
C LEU A 559 7.72 -15.18 -13.95
N TYR A 560 8.29 -15.55 -15.15
CA TYR A 560 8.29 -16.87 -15.82
C TYR A 560 9.71 -17.19 -16.32
N ASP A 561 10.04 -18.48 -16.57
CA ASP A 561 11.31 -18.85 -17.19
C ASP A 561 11.37 -18.52 -18.69
N GLU A 562 12.58 -18.57 -19.29
CA GLU A 562 12.82 -18.26 -20.69
C GLU A 562 12.08 -19.20 -21.66
N GLU A 563 11.57 -20.35 -21.20
CA GLU A 563 10.86 -21.34 -21.98
C GLU A 563 9.33 -21.31 -21.75
N GLY A 564 8.82 -20.43 -20.87
CA GLY A 564 7.39 -20.32 -20.54
C GLY A 564 6.86 -21.49 -19.71
N LYS A 565 7.73 -22.28 -19.09
CA LYS A 565 7.36 -23.38 -18.21
C LYS A 565 7.15 -22.92 -16.79
N TYR A 566 6.07 -23.40 -16.20
CA TYR A 566 5.69 -23.24 -14.80
C TYR A 566 6.75 -23.89 -13.89
N VAL A 567 7.44 -23.10 -13.08
CA VAL A 567 8.58 -23.62 -12.30
C VAL A 567 8.14 -24.27 -11.00
N HIS A 568 7.01 -23.91 -10.38
CA HIS A 568 6.42 -24.64 -9.24
C HIS A 568 4.95 -24.34 -9.00
N GLN A 569 4.17 -25.39 -8.74
CA GLN A 569 2.86 -25.37 -8.11
C GLN A 569 3.07 -25.55 -6.59
N VAL A 570 2.65 -24.59 -5.80
CA VAL A 570 2.51 -24.77 -4.35
C VAL A 570 1.10 -25.27 -4.11
N ASP A 571 0.97 -26.53 -3.72
CA ASP A 571 -0.30 -27.06 -3.23
C ASP A 571 -0.60 -26.41 -1.88
N THR A 572 -1.59 -25.53 -1.86
CA THR A 572 -2.19 -25.02 -0.62
C THR A 572 -3.19 -26.07 -0.13
N PHE A 573 -2.90 -26.70 0.99
CA PHE A 573 -3.84 -27.50 1.75
C PHE A 573 -4.64 -26.62 2.70
#